data_7fdadee16ee3a3941bde0c8781b213dc
#
_entry.id   7fdadee16ee3a3941bde0c8781b213dc
#
_cell.length_a   1.000
_cell.length_b   1.000
_cell.length_c   1.000
_cell.angle_alpha   90.00
_cell.angle_beta   90.00
_cell.angle_gamma   90.00
#
_symmetry.space_group_name_H-M   'P 1'
#
loop_
_entity.id
_entity.type
_entity.pdbx_description
1 polymer ?
#
loop_
_entity_poly.entity_id
_entity_poly.type
_entity_poly.pdbx_seq_one_letter_code
_entity_poly.pdbx_strand_id
1 'polypeptide(L)'
;MDTSSSSEVIQYLKEISYHTEAKPSYYLTVSGKSSTIKTDFIPPLIFPKQCQYEIACCGVETYFSFPNIDDDDNKIKVKIGEKWEQFAIPKGCYEIMAINTTIKRMIKGKGGNEKNFCLTPNKNTLQSVLTLTEMAVDFKGDTGSLRKVLGFNEKIYEAKKGSARFESESIVNILRVNSILVHCDVVNLSRRNGSAAPIIYNFFPNTTPGSKIVDRPRNLIYLPLTLNVISHMTSWLTDQNGEELDLRGEELTLTYHIKAC
;
A
#
# COMPACT_ATOMS: atom_id res chain seq x y z
N MET A 1 22.07 -63.73 25.63
CA MET A 1 21.41 -62.62 26.41
C MET A 1 21.64 -61.37 25.67
N ASP A 2 20.54 -60.82 25.23
CA ASP A 2 20.40 -59.81 24.14
C ASP A 2 21.08 -58.46 24.40
N THR A 3 22.18 -58.21 23.72
CA THR A 3 22.79 -56.87 23.65
C THR A 3 22.17 -56.00 22.55
N SER A 4 21.31 -56.54 21.66
CA SER A 4 20.60 -55.82 20.59
C SER A 4 19.46 -54.94 21.12
N SER A 5 18.73 -55.40 22.12
CA SER A 5 17.59 -54.70 22.73
C SER A 5 17.98 -53.40 23.43
N SER A 6 19.18 -53.36 24.05
CA SER A 6 19.63 -52.14 24.76
C SER A 6 20.06 -51.01 23.79
N SER A 7 20.63 -51.36 22.64
CA SER A 7 21.03 -50.34 21.63
C SER A 7 19.82 -49.70 20.93
N GLU A 8 18.80 -50.51 20.62
CA GLU A 8 17.55 -50.03 20.02
C GLU A 8 16.77 -49.15 20.98
N VAL A 9 16.71 -49.48 22.27
CA VAL A 9 16.06 -48.65 23.28
C VAL A 9 16.81 -47.33 23.47
N ILE A 10 18.16 -47.33 23.47
CA ILE A 10 18.96 -46.10 23.54
C ILE A 10 18.76 -45.23 22.31
N GLN A 11 18.68 -45.83 21.13
CA GLN A 11 18.42 -45.11 19.89
C GLN A 11 16.99 -44.51 19.88
N TYR A 12 15.99 -45.27 20.30
CA TYR A 12 14.62 -44.83 20.46
C TYR A 12 14.46 -43.69 21.49
N LEU A 13 15.15 -43.79 22.63
CA LEU A 13 15.19 -42.73 23.63
C LEU A 13 15.93 -41.47 23.15
N LYS A 14 16.94 -41.60 22.31
CA LYS A 14 17.58 -40.46 21.66
C LYS A 14 16.64 -39.78 20.64
N GLU A 15 15.94 -40.58 19.84
CA GLU A 15 14.95 -40.05 18.90
C GLU A 15 13.80 -39.37 19.64
N ILE A 16 13.28 -39.90 20.74
CA ILE A 16 12.26 -39.24 21.57
C ILE A 16 12.82 -37.97 22.22
N SER A 17 14.06 -37.96 22.70
CA SER A 17 14.66 -36.74 23.30
C SER A 17 14.88 -35.64 22.25
N TYR A 18 15.19 -35.99 21.00
CA TYR A 18 15.25 -35.04 19.89
C TYR A 18 13.89 -34.45 19.53
N HIS A 19 12.80 -35.18 19.73
CA HIS A 19 11.45 -34.68 19.48
C HIS A 19 10.84 -33.88 20.64
N THR A 20 11.47 -33.87 21.83
CA THR A 20 10.97 -33.15 23.01
C THR A 20 11.70 -31.83 23.30
N GLU A 21 12.82 -31.54 22.65
CA GLU A 21 13.45 -30.23 22.75
C GLU A 21 12.61 -29.19 21.98
N ALA A 22 12.13 -28.16 22.69
CA ALA A 22 11.44 -27.05 22.07
C ALA A 22 12.34 -26.44 20.99
N LYS A 23 11.90 -26.51 19.73
CA LYS A 23 12.64 -25.91 18.62
C LYS A 23 12.81 -24.41 18.85
N PRO A 24 14.02 -23.86 18.67
CA PRO A 24 14.24 -22.45 18.90
C PRO A 24 13.40 -21.59 17.98
N SER A 25 12.80 -20.55 18.53
CA SER A 25 12.04 -19.57 17.80
C SER A 25 12.43 -18.15 18.24
N TYR A 26 12.30 -17.20 17.31
CA TYR A 26 12.65 -15.80 17.52
C TYR A 26 11.49 -14.93 17.10
N TYR A 27 11.22 -13.90 17.90
CA TYR A 27 10.21 -12.88 17.59
C TYR A 27 10.94 -11.56 17.37
N LEU A 28 10.79 -10.98 16.17
CA LEU A 28 11.47 -9.77 15.76
C LEU A 28 10.45 -8.66 15.51
N THR A 29 10.73 -7.47 16.03
CA THR A 29 9.97 -6.27 15.70
C THR A 29 10.93 -5.24 15.14
N VAL A 30 10.61 -4.70 13.99
CA VAL A 30 11.38 -3.64 13.33
C VAL A 30 10.45 -2.46 13.05
N SER A 31 10.94 -1.24 13.31
CA SER A 31 10.13 -0.01 13.15
C SER A 31 10.95 1.10 12.50
N GLY A 32 10.26 1.97 11.76
CA GLY A 32 10.88 3.14 11.14
C GLY A 32 9.83 4.10 10.59
N LYS A 33 10.26 5.31 10.24
CA LYS A 33 9.40 6.38 9.66
C LYS A 33 9.50 6.46 8.14
N SER A 34 9.66 5.31 7.50
CA SER A 34 9.74 5.17 6.05
C SER A 34 9.08 3.86 5.64
N SER A 35 8.63 3.76 4.40
CA SER A 35 8.20 2.52 3.78
C SER A 35 9.31 1.48 3.69
N THR A 36 10.57 1.91 3.78
CA THR A 36 11.76 1.05 3.82
C THR A 36 12.45 1.15 5.17
N ILE A 37 12.58 0.03 5.87
CA ILE A 37 13.25 -0.12 7.17
C ILE A 37 14.52 -0.93 6.98
N LYS A 38 15.66 -0.38 7.38
CA LYS A 38 16.94 -1.10 7.47
C LYS A 38 17.27 -1.31 8.95
N THR A 39 17.48 -2.55 9.33
CA THR A 39 17.76 -2.93 10.73
C THR A 39 19.07 -3.68 10.81
N ASP A 40 19.96 -3.23 11.66
CA ASP A 40 21.20 -3.93 12.01
C ASP A 40 21.00 -4.69 13.32
N PHE A 41 21.43 -5.95 13.35
CA PHE A 41 21.39 -6.80 14.53
C PHE A 41 22.75 -6.84 15.22
N ILE A 42 22.81 -6.38 16.48
CA ILE A 42 24.02 -6.34 17.30
C ILE A 42 23.73 -7.01 18.65
N PRO A 43 24.21 -8.25 18.90
CA PRO A 43 24.97 -9.10 17.97
C PRO A 43 24.12 -9.64 16.81
N PRO A 44 24.74 -10.11 15.71
CA PRO A 44 24.05 -10.76 14.61
C PRO A 44 23.23 -11.96 15.08
N LEU A 45 22.10 -12.22 14.40
CA LEU A 45 21.31 -13.43 14.61
C LEU A 45 22.05 -14.61 13.95
N ILE A 46 22.39 -15.61 14.75
CA ILE A 46 23.11 -16.80 14.28
C ILE A 46 22.19 -18.01 14.42
N PHE A 47 21.97 -18.70 13.32
CA PHE A 47 21.14 -19.89 13.24
C PHE A 47 22.03 -21.15 13.09
N PRO A 48 21.90 -22.14 13.97
CA PRO A 48 22.64 -23.40 13.87
C PRO A 48 22.42 -24.07 12.52
N LYS A 49 23.50 -24.50 11.86
CA LYS A 49 23.45 -25.15 10.53
C LYS A 49 22.77 -26.52 10.52
N GLN A 50 22.55 -27.12 11.69
CA GLN A 50 21.89 -28.42 11.82
C GLN A 50 20.39 -28.36 11.58
N CYS A 51 19.79 -27.17 11.65
CA CYS A 51 18.37 -26.96 11.42
C CYS A 51 18.16 -25.97 10.25
N GLN A 52 17.10 -26.21 9.51
CA GLN A 52 16.57 -25.19 8.60
C GLN A 52 15.68 -24.21 9.39
N TYR A 53 15.67 -22.97 8.99
CA TYR A 53 14.85 -21.93 9.62
C TYR A 53 13.93 -21.29 8.61
N GLU A 54 12.74 -20.96 9.07
CA GLU A 54 11.71 -20.30 8.29
C GLU A 54 11.26 -19.02 9.01
N ILE A 55 10.88 -18.02 8.22
CA ILE A 55 10.39 -16.74 8.70
C ILE A 55 8.98 -16.49 8.16
N ALA A 56 8.12 -15.90 9.00
CA ALA A 56 6.81 -15.39 8.61
C ALA A 56 6.62 -13.97 9.11
N CYS A 57 5.90 -13.14 8.36
CA CYS A 57 5.37 -11.87 8.85
C CYS A 57 4.14 -12.16 9.72
N CYS A 58 4.14 -11.70 10.97
CA CYS A 58 3.04 -11.89 11.91
C CYS A 58 2.20 -10.64 12.13
N GLY A 59 2.67 -9.48 11.68
CA GLY A 59 1.91 -8.24 11.84
C GLY A 59 2.52 -7.06 11.11
N VAL A 60 1.64 -6.17 10.69
CA VAL A 60 1.96 -4.89 10.07
C VAL A 60 1.16 -3.82 10.78
N GLU A 61 1.83 -2.78 11.26
CA GLU A 61 1.19 -1.60 11.84
C GLU A 61 1.73 -0.35 11.15
N THR A 62 0.85 0.46 10.62
CA THR A 62 1.17 1.75 10.00
C THR A 62 -0.08 2.64 9.95
N TYR A 63 -0.05 3.73 9.20
CA TYR A 63 -1.20 4.59 8.97
C TYR A 63 -1.56 4.61 7.48
N PHE A 64 -2.85 4.72 7.17
CA PHE A 64 -3.31 4.94 5.81
C PHE A 64 -3.06 6.40 5.41
N SER A 65 -1.80 6.75 5.18
CA SER A 65 -1.34 8.10 4.86
C SER A 65 -0.91 8.28 3.41
N PHE A 66 -0.75 7.17 2.66
CA PHE A 66 -0.32 7.21 1.27
C PHE A 66 -1.34 7.92 0.37
N PRO A 67 -0.88 8.93 -0.41
CA PRO A 67 -1.76 9.79 -1.18
C PRO A 67 -2.40 9.06 -2.36
N ASN A 68 -3.63 9.44 -2.68
CA ASN A 68 -4.29 9.06 -3.92
C ASN A 68 -4.30 10.17 -4.97
N ILE A 69 -3.90 11.38 -4.57
CA ILE A 69 -3.59 12.50 -5.46
C ILE A 69 -2.17 12.97 -5.14
N ASP A 70 -1.31 13.01 -6.15
CA ASP A 70 0.05 13.50 -6.09
C ASP A 70 0.35 14.51 -7.20
N ASP A 71 1.60 14.90 -7.37
CA ASP A 71 1.99 15.94 -8.33
C ASP A 71 1.82 15.52 -9.80
N ASP A 72 1.67 14.21 -10.06
CA ASP A 72 1.50 13.65 -11.40
C ASP A 72 0.03 13.68 -11.87
N ASP A 73 -0.94 13.92 -10.95
CA ASP A 73 -2.35 13.90 -11.30
C ASP A 73 -3.22 14.88 -10.50
N ASN A 74 -2.65 15.97 -10.00
CA ASN A 74 -3.32 16.94 -9.13
C ASN A 74 -3.88 18.19 -9.83
N LYS A 75 -3.72 18.32 -11.15
CA LYS A 75 -4.06 19.55 -11.88
C LYS A 75 -5.44 19.48 -12.53
N ILE A 76 -6.15 20.59 -12.47
CA ILE A 76 -7.40 20.81 -13.19
C ILE A 76 -7.43 22.23 -13.76
N LYS A 77 -7.93 22.38 -15.00
CA LYS A 77 -8.05 23.67 -15.67
C LYS A 77 -9.52 24.03 -15.84
N VAL A 78 -9.92 25.17 -15.29
CA VAL A 78 -11.30 25.62 -15.22
C VAL A 78 -11.43 27.00 -15.84
N LYS A 79 -12.48 27.24 -16.64
CA LYS A 79 -12.79 28.54 -17.21
C LYS A 79 -13.61 29.35 -16.21
N ILE A 80 -13.06 30.50 -15.79
CA ILE A 80 -13.74 31.46 -14.91
C ILE A 80 -13.97 32.76 -15.69
N GLY A 81 -15.23 33.08 -16.02
CA GLY A 81 -15.54 34.10 -16.99
C GLY A 81 -14.93 33.75 -18.34
N GLU A 82 -14.10 34.65 -18.90
CA GLU A 82 -13.41 34.39 -20.17
C GLU A 82 -12.00 33.85 -20.03
N LYS A 83 -11.51 33.65 -18.79
CA LYS A 83 -10.12 33.20 -18.53
C LYS A 83 -10.06 31.75 -18.09
N TRP A 84 -9.06 31.05 -18.58
CA TRP A 84 -8.69 29.72 -18.11
C TRP A 84 -7.73 29.84 -16.92
N GLU A 85 -8.11 29.24 -15.80
CA GLU A 85 -7.30 29.14 -14.58
C GLU A 85 -6.92 27.68 -14.35
N GLN A 86 -5.64 27.44 -14.09
CA GLN A 86 -5.16 26.12 -13.71
C GLN A 86 -4.99 26.04 -12.21
N PHE A 87 -5.57 25.02 -11.60
CA PHE A 87 -5.44 24.72 -10.19
C PHE A 87 -4.62 23.44 -10.00
N ALA A 88 -3.83 23.39 -8.93
CA ALA A 88 -3.18 22.20 -8.44
C ALA A 88 -3.72 21.89 -7.04
N ILE A 89 -4.35 20.72 -6.89
CA ILE A 89 -4.82 20.25 -5.59
C ILE A 89 -3.59 19.77 -4.79
N PRO A 90 -3.45 20.12 -3.51
CA PRO A 90 -2.35 19.65 -2.69
C PRO A 90 -2.30 18.11 -2.66
N LYS A 91 -1.10 17.55 -2.66
CA LYS A 91 -0.89 16.10 -2.48
C LYS A 91 -1.60 15.61 -1.21
N GLY A 92 -2.37 14.53 -1.30
CA GLY A 92 -3.13 14.01 -0.16
C GLY A 92 -4.05 12.84 -0.46
N CYS A 93 -4.82 12.46 0.56
CA CYS A 93 -5.84 11.42 0.49
C CYS A 93 -7.21 12.08 0.38
N TYR A 94 -7.87 11.91 -0.75
CA TYR A 94 -9.12 12.59 -1.07
C TYR A 94 -10.24 11.60 -1.40
N GLU A 95 -11.42 11.91 -0.91
CA GLU A 95 -12.67 11.44 -1.50
C GLU A 95 -13.16 12.42 -2.57
N ILE A 96 -14.05 12.01 -3.46
CA ILE A 96 -14.59 12.87 -4.53
C ILE A 96 -15.20 14.17 -3.97
N MET A 97 -15.89 14.07 -2.83
CA MET A 97 -16.49 15.26 -2.19
C MET A 97 -15.44 16.20 -1.61
N ALA A 98 -14.30 15.69 -1.15
CA ALA A 98 -13.18 16.52 -0.70
C ALA A 98 -12.50 17.23 -1.89
N ILE A 99 -12.35 16.53 -3.02
CA ILE A 99 -11.88 17.13 -4.29
C ILE A 99 -12.82 18.25 -4.71
N ASN A 100 -14.14 18.01 -4.73
CA ASN A 100 -15.15 19.02 -5.05
C ASN A 100 -15.01 20.27 -4.17
N THR A 101 -14.93 20.08 -2.86
CA THR A 101 -14.82 21.18 -1.90
C THR A 101 -13.54 21.99 -2.11
N THR A 102 -12.42 21.30 -2.39
CA THR A 102 -11.13 21.94 -2.65
C THR A 102 -11.16 22.77 -3.92
N ILE A 103 -11.68 22.23 -5.03
CA ILE A 103 -11.80 22.95 -6.30
C ILE A 103 -12.73 24.16 -6.15
N LYS A 104 -13.88 24.01 -5.50
CA LYS A 104 -14.82 25.14 -5.23
C LYS A 104 -14.15 26.27 -4.47
N ARG A 105 -13.36 25.96 -3.43
CA ARG A 105 -12.59 26.95 -2.68
C ARG A 105 -11.58 27.69 -3.58
N MET A 106 -10.90 26.95 -4.49
CA MET A 106 -9.94 27.54 -5.42
C MET A 106 -10.62 28.45 -6.45
N ILE A 107 -11.78 28.04 -6.99
CA ILE A 107 -12.60 28.86 -7.90
C ILE A 107 -13.02 30.17 -7.21
N LYS A 108 -13.51 30.07 -5.97
CA LYS A 108 -13.88 31.25 -5.17
C LYS A 108 -12.70 32.18 -4.92
N GLY A 109 -11.52 31.62 -4.63
CA GLY A 109 -10.29 32.40 -4.42
C GLY A 109 -9.83 33.18 -5.66
N LYS A 110 -10.28 32.79 -6.85
CA LYS A 110 -10.05 33.49 -8.13
C LYS A 110 -11.23 34.39 -8.55
N GLY A 111 -12.19 34.62 -7.66
CA GLY A 111 -13.36 35.47 -7.93
C GLY A 111 -14.45 34.78 -8.75
N GLY A 112 -14.35 33.47 -8.98
CA GLY A 112 -15.39 32.71 -9.67
C GLY A 112 -16.56 32.33 -8.73
N ASN A 113 -17.70 31.99 -9.33
CA ASN A 113 -18.85 31.49 -8.58
C ASN A 113 -18.68 29.98 -8.32
N GLU A 114 -18.38 29.60 -7.08
CA GLU A 114 -18.19 28.22 -6.65
C GLU A 114 -19.43 27.32 -6.85
N LYS A 115 -20.63 27.92 -6.94
CA LYS A 115 -21.87 27.18 -7.18
C LYS A 115 -21.99 26.66 -8.61
N ASN A 116 -21.23 27.25 -9.53
CA ASN A 116 -21.24 26.86 -10.94
C ASN A 116 -20.47 25.57 -11.22
N PHE A 117 -19.73 25.06 -10.22
CA PHE A 117 -18.99 23.81 -10.28
C PHE A 117 -19.52 22.83 -9.24
N CYS A 118 -19.83 21.60 -9.65
CA CYS A 118 -20.20 20.53 -8.73
C CYS A 118 -19.68 19.20 -9.24
N LEU A 119 -18.88 18.52 -8.40
CA LEU A 119 -18.36 17.19 -8.66
C LEU A 119 -18.91 16.24 -7.59
N THR A 120 -19.58 15.16 -8.00
CA THR A 120 -20.20 14.19 -7.10
C THR A 120 -19.94 12.75 -7.58
N PRO A 121 -19.91 11.75 -6.68
CA PRO A 121 -19.85 10.36 -7.08
C PRO A 121 -21.22 9.85 -7.51
N ASN A 122 -21.27 9.04 -8.57
CA ASN A 122 -22.39 8.14 -8.84
C ASN A 122 -22.08 6.78 -8.20
N LYS A 123 -22.75 6.49 -7.09
CA LYS A 123 -22.48 5.26 -6.32
C LYS A 123 -22.92 3.97 -7.04
N ASN A 124 -23.80 4.08 -8.03
CA ASN A 124 -24.30 2.92 -8.77
C ASN A 124 -23.38 2.53 -9.92
N THR A 125 -22.81 3.54 -10.62
CA THR A 125 -21.92 3.32 -11.77
C THR A 125 -20.43 3.41 -11.39
N LEU A 126 -20.12 3.83 -10.16
CA LEU A 126 -18.77 4.12 -9.66
C LEU A 126 -18.03 5.19 -10.47
N GLN A 127 -18.77 6.07 -11.13
CA GLN A 127 -18.28 7.14 -11.98
C GLN A 127 -18.37 8.49 -11.29
N SER A 128 -17.58 9.47 -11.76
CA SER A 128 -17.71 10.85 -11.36
C SER A 128 -18.81 11.54 -12.16
N VAL A 129 -19.54 12.41 -11.49
CA VAL A 129 -20.54 13.30 -12.14
C VAL A 129 -20.09 14.73 -11.97
N LEU A 130 -19.82 15.40 -13.08
CA LEU A 130 -19.46 16.81 -13.16
C LEU A 130 -20.68 17.60 -13.63
N THR A 131 -21.18 18.50 -12.78
CA THR A 131 -22.24 19.45 -13.14
C THR A 131 -21.64 20.85 -13.21
N LEU A 132 -21.79 21.49 -14.35
CA LEU A 132 -21.28 22.82 -14.63
C LEU A 132 -22.45 23.76 -14.96
N THR A 133 -22.37 25.02 -14.56
CA THR A 133 -23.32 26.09 -14.91
C THR A 133 -22.52 27.25 -15.47
N GLU A 134 -22.71 27.54 -16.78
CA GLU A 134 -21.99 28.61 -17.49
C GLU A 134 -20.47 28.60 -17.24
N MET A 135 -19.91 27.40 -17.24
CA MET A 135 -18.50 27.14 -16.91
C MET A 135 -17.96 26.02 -17.79
N ALA A 136 -16.65 25.95 -17.94
CA ALA A 136 -15.98 24.85 -18.64
C ALA A 136 -14.81 24.30 -17.82
N VAL A 137 -14.55 23.00 -18.00
CA VAL A 137 -13.38 22.29 -17.49
C VAL A 137 -12.62 21.69 -18.66
N ASP A 138 -11.33 21.94 -18.73
CA ASP A 138 -10.44 21.42 -19.76
C ASP A 138 -9.59 20.28 -19.18
N PHE A 139 -9.85 19.08 -19.67
CA PHE A 139 -9.08 17.88 -19.37
C PHE A 139 -8.15 17.45 -20.53
N LYS A 140 -7.89 18.35 -21.49
CA LYS A 140 -6.89 18.10 -22.53
C LYS A 140 -5.48 18.14 -21.97
N GLY A 141 -4.65 17.23 -22.46
CA GLY A 141 -3.27 17.07 -22.01
C GLY A 141 -3.14 16.14 -20.78
N ASP A 142 -2.05 15.37 -20.79
CA ASP A 142 -1.85 14.28 -19.82
C ASP A 142 -1.06 14.68 -18.58
N THR A 143 -0.29 15.78 -18.66
CA THR A 143 0.65 16.11 -17.60
C THR A 143 -0.06 16.66 -16.37
N GLY A 144 -0.09 15.86 -15.32
CA GLY A 144 -0.62 16.22 -14.02
C GLY A 144 -2.15 16.37 -13.97
N SER A 145 -2.89 15.76 -14.91
CA SER A 145 -4.33 15.94 -15.01
C SER A 145 -5.11 15.05 -14.05
N LEU A 146 -5.95 15.69 -13.23
CA LEU A 146 -6.90 15.03 -12.32
C LEU A 146 -7.92 14.13 -13.05
N ARG A 147 -8.03 14.23 -14.39
CA ARG A 147 -8.98 13.44 -15.18
C ARG A 147 -8.81 11.92 -14.99
N LYS A 148 -7.55 11.46 -14.84
CA LYS A 148 -7.25 10.02 -14.66
C LYS A 148 -7.83 9.48 -13.36
N VAL A 149 -7.77 10.28 -12.30
CA VAL A 149 -8.36 9.93 -10.99
C VAL A 149 -9.88 9.95 -11.08
N LEU A 150 -10.45 10.95 -11.77
CA LEU A 150 -11.90 11.14 -11.87
C LEU A 150 -12.58 10.32 -12.98
N GLY A 151 -11.83 9.67 -13.86
CA GLY A 151 -12.34 8.80 -14.92
C GLY A 151 -12.85 9.53 -16.17
N PHE A 152 -12.52 10.84 -16.36
CA PHE A 152 -12.93 11.62 -17.52
C PHE A 152 -11.99 11.41 -18.72
N ASN A 153 -12.55 11.51 -19.93
CA ASN A 153 -11.79 11.52 -21.18
C ASN A 153 -11.09 12.85 -21.43
N GLU A 154 -10.12 12.83 -22.33
CA GLU A 154 -9.31 13.99 -22.75
C GLU A 154 -10.09 14.90 -23.69
N LYS A 155 -10.94 15.76 -23.12
CA LYS A 155 -11.73 16.77 -23.85
C LYS A 155 -12.10 17.93 -22.95
N ILE A 156 -12.70 18.95 -23.52
CA ILE A 156 -13.33 20.07 -22.80
C ILE A 156 -14.78 19.70 -22.48
N TYR A 157 -15.16 19.83 -21.25
CA TYR A 157 -16.54 19.73 -20.77
C TYR A 157 -17.06 21.16 -20.51
N GLU A 158 -18.08 21.59 -21.25
CA GLU A 158 -18.54 22.97 -21.24
C GLU A 158 -20.06 23.06 -21.17
N ALA A 159 -20.56 23.90 -20.25
CA ALA A 159 -21.94 24.34 -20.19
C ALA A 159 -22.04 25.78 -20.72
N LYS A 160 -22.39 25.95 -22.01
CA LYS A 160 -22.41 27.25 -22.68
C LYS A 160 -23.57 28.14 -22.23
N LYS A 161 -24.73 27.56 -21.94
CA LYS A 161 -25.92 28.22 -21.41
C LYS A 161 -26.60 27.33 -20.40
N GLY A 162 -26.92 27.89 -19.23
CA GLY A 162 -27.54 27.14 -18.16
C GLY A 162 -26.62 26.08 -17.56
N SER A 163 -27.18 24.96 -17.10
CA SER A 163 -26.46 23.87 -16.45
C SER A 163 -26.35 22.66 -17.36
N ALA A 164 -25.20 22.02 -17.35
CA ALA A 164 -24.94 20.75 -18.03
C ALA A 164 -24.32 19.73 -17.07
N ARG A 165 -24.75 18.47 -17.20
CA ARG A 165 -24.29 17.35 -16.41
C ARG A 165 -23.49 16.39 -17.32
N PHE A 166 -22.32 16.01 -16.85
CA PHE A 166 -21.42 15.07 -17.53
C PHE A 166 -21.09 13.93 -16.57
N GLU A 167 -21.18 12.73 -17.03
CA GLU A 167 -20.71 11.53 -16.31
C GLU A 167 -19.37 11.11 -16.91
N SER A 168 -18.44 10.69 -16.07
CA SER A 168 -17.12 10.22 -16.54
C SER A 168 -17.27 8.95 -17.38
N GLU A 169 -16.39 8.75 -18.31
CA GLU A 169 -16.44 7.59 -19.23
C GLU A 169 -15.88 6.32 -18.59
N SER A 170 -15.04 6.50 -17.56
CA SER A 170 -14.46 5.39 -16.79
C SER A 170 -14.84 5.50 -15.32
N ILE A 171 -14.72 4.40 -14.60
CA ILE A 171 -14.86 4.39 -13.14
C ILE A 171 -13.78 5.26 -12.48
N VAL A 172 -14.10 5.78 -11.31
CA VAL A 172 -13.18 6.58 -10.49
C VAL A 172 -12.01 5.72 -10.02
N ASN A 173 -10.79 6.22 -10.18
CA ASN A 173 -9.57 5.58 -9.67
C ASN A 173 -9.07 6.28 -8.41
N ILE A 174 -9.89 6.30 -7.37
CA ILE A 174 -9.54 6.98 -6.12
C ILE A 174 -8.86 6.05 -5.11
N LEU A 175 -9.06 4.74 -5.24
CA LEU A 175 -8.37 3.72 -4.46
C LEU A 175 -7.16 3.19 -5.24
N ARG A 176 -6.09 3.99 -5.31
CA ARG A 176 -4.88 3.64 -6.09
C ARG A 176 -4.13 2.46 -5.49
N VAL A 177 -4.08 2.36 -4.17
CA VAL A 177 -3.46 1.26 -3.44
C VAL A 177 -4.55 0.30 -2.97
N ASN A 178 -4.67 -0.82 -3.65
CA ASN A 178 -5.64 -1.86 -3.33
C ASN A 178 -5.00 -3.13 -2.73
N SER A 179 -3.68 -3.25 -2.79
CA SER A 179 -2.91 -4.31 -2.13
C SER A 179 -1.54 -3.77 -1.73
N ILE A 180 -1.15 -4.06 -0.51
CA ILE A 180 0.18 -3.73 0.03
C ILE A 180 0.99 -5.00 0.13
N LEU A 181 2.17 -4.98 -0.49
CA LEU A 181 3.13 -6.08 -0.48
C LEU A 181 4.23 -5.77 0.53
N VAL A 182 4.44 -6.69 1.46
CA VAL A 182 5.53 -6.63 2.44
C VAL A 182 6.69 -7.42 1.90
N HIS A 183 7.82 -6.75 1.70
CA HIS A 183 9.06 -7.33 1.22
C HIS A 183 10.06 -7.52 2.36
N CYS A 184 10.93 -8.52 2.23
CA CYS A 184 12.01 -8.78 3.16
C CYS A 184 13.18 -9.44 2.42
N ASP A 185 14.38 -8.86 2.50
CA ASP A 185 15.56 -9.29 1.74
C ASP A 185 16.15 -10.65 2.20
N VAL A 186 15.74 -11.15 3.36
CA VAL A 186 16.19 -12.47 3.86
C VAL A 186 15.41 -13.65 3.27
N VAL A 187 14.40 -13.40 2.42
CA VAL A 187 13.62 -14.43 1.70
C VAL A 187 13.73 -14.25 0.19
N ASN A 188 13.71 -15.35 -0.58
CA ASN A 188 13.84 -15.28 -2.04
C ASN A 188 12.96 -16.28 -2.82
N LEU A 189 12.15 -17.10 -2.14
CA LEU A 189 11.38 -18.16 -2.78
C LEU A 189 9.99 -17.76 -3.23
N SER A 190 9.52 -16.56 -2.87
CA SER A 190 8.25 -16.04 -3.37
C SER A 190 8.38 -15.54 -4.80
N ARG A 191 7.25 -15.54 -5.50
CA ARG A 191 7.16 -15.09 -6.90
C ARG A 191 5.99 -14.16 -7.11
N ARG A 192 6.20 -13.16 -7.95
CA ARG A 192 5.16 -12.24 -8.40
C ARG A 192 5.11 -12.26 -9.94
N ASN A 193 3.96 -12.58 -10.51
CA ASN A 193 3.76 -12.64 -11.96
C ASN A 193 4.84 -13.50 -12.67
N GLY A 194 5.23 -14.61 -12.04
CA GLY A 194 6.26 -15.54 -12.57
C GLY A 194 7.70 -15.16 -12.24
N SER A 195 7.99 -13.93 -11.83
CA SER A 195 9.33 -13.46 -11.45
C SER A 195 9.60 -13.67 -9.96
N ALA A 196 10.85 -13.95 -9.59
CA ALA A 196 11.26 -14.00 -8.18
C ALA A 196 11.08 -12.61 -7.54
N ALA A 197 10.51 -12.61 -6.34
CA ALA A 197 10.31 -11.40 -5.56
C ALA A 197 10.40 -11.72 -4.07
N PRO A 198 11.07 -10.92 -3.24
CA PRO A 198 11.24 -11.19 -1.80
C PRO A 198 9.98 -10.75 -1.01
N ILE A 199 8.80 -11.21 -1.42
CA ILE A 199 7.53 -10.87 -0.78
C ILE A 199 7.26 -11.90 0.31
N ILE A 200 7.07 -11.46 1.54
CA ILE A 200 6.79 -12.30 2.69
C ILE A 200 5.32 -12.28 3.11
N TYR A 201 4.61 -11.20 2.78
CA TYR A 201 3.20 -11.05 3.11
C TYR A 201 2.52 -10.04 2.17
N ASN A 202 1.20 -10.15 2.05
CA ASN A 202 0.38 -9.13 1.38
C ASN A 202 -0.96 -8.98 2.09
N PHE A 203 -1.49 -7.76 2.09
CA PHE A 203 -2.78 -7.45 2.71
C PHE A 203 -3.46 -6.28 2.01
N PHE A 204 -4.74 -6.04 2.35
CA PHE A 204 -5.53 -4.89 1.87
C PHE A 204 -5.66 -3.86 2.99
N PRO A 205 -5.50 -2.57 2.72
CA PRO A 205 -5.80 -1.54 3.70
C PRO A 205 -7.33 -1.51 3.97
N ASN A 206 -7.76 -2.20 5.02
CA ASN A 206 -9.18 -2.31 5.39
C ASN A 206 -9.55 -1.22 6.41
N THR A 207 -9.28 0.04 6.08
CA THR A 207 -9.59 1.19 6.92
C THR A 207 -9.73 2.46 6.07
N THR A 208 -10.21 3.54 6.66
CA THR A 208 -10.33 4.83 5.97
C THR A 208 -9.01 5.61 5.98
N PRO A 209 -8.73 6.47 4.96
CA PRO A 209 -7.58 7.35 4.98
C PRO A 209 -7.44 8.13 6.29
N GLY A 210 -6.21 8.23 6.79
CA GLY A 210 -5.88 8.85 8.07
C GLY A 210 -6.00 7.94 9.30
N SER A 211 -6.57 6.74 9.16
CA SER A 211 -6.70 5.78 10.26
C SER A 211 -5.49 4.86 10.37
N LYS A 212 -5.30 4.29 11.56
CA LYS A 212 -4.26 3.29 11.79
C LYS A 212 -4.63 1.99 11.08
N ILE A 213 -3.68 1.43 10.34
CA ILE A 213 -3.72 0.08 9.79
C ILE A 213 -3.06 -0.84 10.80
N VAL A 214 -3.79 -1.87 11.23
CA VAL A 214 -3.26 -2.97 12.03
C VAL A 214 -3.69 -4.25 11.34
N ASP A 215 -2.76 -4.91 10.70
CA ASP A 215 -3.03 -6.17 10.01
C ASP A 215 -2.23 -7.31 10.64
N ARG A 216 -2.91 -8.42 10.89
CA ARG A 216 -2.34 -9.64 11.45
C ARG A 216 -2.84 -10.83 10.66
N PRO A 217 -1.94 -11.59 10.01
CA PRO A 217 -2.32 -12.77 9.25
C PRO A 217 -3.09 -13.77 10.11
N ARG A 218 -4.22 -14.26 9.60
CA ARG A 218 -4.95 -15.36 10.25
C ARG A 218 -4.16 -16.66 10.23
N ASN A 219 -3.43 -16.89 9.13
CA ASN A 219 -2.56 -18.03 8.94
C ASN A 219 -1.18 -17.53 8.56
N LEU A 220 -0.16 -17.94 9.30
CA LEU A 220 1.23 -17.59 9.01
C LEU A 220 1.76 -18.47 7.88
N ILE A 221 2.29 -17.83 6.84
CA ILE A 221 3.01 -18.50 5.76
C ILE A 221 4.49 -18.34 6.04
N TYR A 222 5.15 -19.47 6.28
CA TYR A 222 6.58 -19.52 6.55
C TYR A 222 7.35 -19.73 5.26
N LEU A 223 8.38 -18.91 5.07
CA LEU A 223 9.32 -19.00 3.96
C LEU A 223 10.71 -19.33 4.49
N PRO A 224 11.47 -20.20 3.81
CA PRO A 224 12.82 -20.54 4.23
C PRO A 224 13.73 -19.31 4.26
N LEU A 225 14.56 -19.20 5.31
CA LEU A 225 15.62 -18.23 5.38
C LEU A 225 16.74 -18.58 4.39
N THR A 226 17.28 -17.58 3.72
CA THR A 226 18.38 -17.75 2.75
C THR A 226 19.76 -17.77 3.41
N LEU A 227 19.85 -17.29 4.65
CA LEU A 227 21.10 -17.09 5.36
C LEU A 227 21.07 -17.75 6.75
N ASN A 228 22.21 -18.28 7.19
CA ASN A 228 22.40 -18.80 8.55
C ASN A 228 22.88 -17.73 9.54
N VAL A 229 23.27 -16.57 9.06
CA VAL A 229 23.68 -15.42 9.88
C VAL A 229 23.01 -14.18 9.28
N ILE A 230 22.25 -13.47 10.08
CA ILE A 230 21.61 -12.22 9.69
C ILE A 230 22.21 -11.09 10.53
N SER A 231 23.07 -10.29 9.92
CA SER A 231 23.63 -9.07 10.53
C SER A 231 22.81 -7.83 10.24
N HIS A 232 22.08 -7.82 9.11
CA HIS A 232 21.18 -6.77 8.70
C HIS A 232 19.98 -7.36 7.96
N MET A 233 18.87 -6.64 8.00
CA MET A 233 17.63 -6.98 7.30
C MET A 233 16.99 -5.72 6.78
N THR A 234 16.60 -5.74 5.51
CA THR A 234 15.81 -4.67 4.90
C THR A 234 14.40 -5.17 4.64
N SER A 235 13.42 -4.44 5.15
CA SER A 235 12.01 -4.67 4.89
C SER A 235 11.38 -3.43 4.27
N TRP A 236 10.50 -3.62 3.28
CA TRP A 236 9.84 -2.48 2.63
C TRP A 236 8.43 -2.81 2.15
N LEU A 237 7.64 -1.74 1.96
CA LEU A 237 6.27 -1.84 1.46
C LEU A 237 6.18 -1.31 0.04
N THR A 238 5.46 -2.04 -0.81
CA THR A 238 5.07 -1.55 -2.13
C THR A 238 3.56 -1.73 -2.36
N ASP A 239 3.03 -1.04 -3.34
CA ASP A 239 1.69 -1.29 -3.85
C ASP A 239 1.63 -2.56 -4.73
N GLN A 240 0.45 -2.83 -5.30
CA GLN A 240 0.21 -3.94 -6.23
C GLN A 240 1.03 -3.85 -7.53
N ASN A 241 1.57 -2.67 -7.89
CA ASN A 241 2.39 -2.47 -9.09
C ASN A 241 3.89 -2.63 -8.78
N GLY A 242 4.28 -2.62 -7.50
CA GLY A 242 5.65 -2.66 -7.03
C GLY A 242 6.24 -1.27 -6.78
N GLU A 243 5.41 -0.24 -6.82
CA GLU A 243 5.80 1.12 -6.47
C GLU A 243 5.88 1.28 -4.96
N GLU A 244 6.93 1.92 -4.48
CA GLU A 244 7.15 2.15 -3.05
C GLU A 244 6.07 3.06 -2.46
N LEU A 245 5.54 2.73 -1.27
CA LEU A 245 4.48 3.52 -0.64
C LEU A 245 5.06 4.78 0.02
N ASP A 246 4.45 5.93 -0.24
CA ASP A 246 4.74 7.15 0.49
C ASP A 246 3.93 7.20 1.79
N LEU A 247 4.54 6.84 2.91
CA LEU A 247 3.91 6.89 4.24
C LEU A 247 3.88 8.31 4.83
N ARG A 248 4.37 9.33 4.15
CA ARG A 248 4.39 10.73 4.59
C ARG A 248 5.03 10.94 5.97
N GLY A 249 6.04 10.11 6.29
CA GLY A 249 6.74 10.15 7.57
C GLY A 249 6.04 9.46 8.74
N GLU A 250 4.92 8.77 8.47
CA GLU A 250 4.25 7.94 9.46
C GLU A 250 5.08 6.69 9.80
N GLU A 251 4.87 6.19 11.00
CA GLU A 251 5.60 5.04 11.49
C GLU A 251 5.09 3.74 10.88
N LEU A 252 6.04 2.89 10.45
CA LEU A 252 5.82 1.51 10.05
C LEU A 252 6.44 0.59 11.09
N THR A 253 5.67 -0.38 11.57
CA THR A 253 6.15 -1.47 12.41
C THR A 253 5.82 -2.80 11.76
N LEU A 254 6.84 -3.64 11.57
CA LEU A 254 6.72 -4.98 11.06
C LEU A 254 7.15 -5.99 12.13
N THR A 255 6.39 -7.05 12.25
CA THR A 255 6.65 -8.10 13.23
C THR A 255 6.86 -9.42 12.51
N TYR A 256 7.92 -10.14 12.85
CA TYR A 256 8.29 -11.40 12.26
C TYR A 256 8.44 -12.49 13.31
N HIS A 257 8.14 -13.70 12.92
CA HIS A 257 8.44 -14.91 13.68
C HIS A 257 9.37 -15.81 12.88
N ILE A 258 10.49 -16.21 13.49
CA ILE A 258 11.45 -17.16 12.92
C ILE A 258 11.40 -18.40 13.77
N LYS A 259 11.32 -19.57 13.15
CA LYS A 259 11.34 -20.87 13.83
C LYS A 259 12.23 -21.87 13.11
N ALA A 260 12.75 -22.84 13.83
CA ALA A 260 13.38 -24.03 13.26
C ALA A 260 12.31 -24.98 12.69
N CYS A 261 12.63 -25.63 11.55
CA CYS A 261 11.78 -26.64 10.92
C CYS A 261 11.99 -28.02 11.53
#